data_9f206e741dbeeb673e8a753acded66d8
#
_entry.id   9f206e741dbeeb673e8a753acded66d8
#
_cell.length_a   1.000
_cell.length_b   1.000
_cell.length_c   1.000
_cell.angle_alpha   90.00
_cell.angle_beta   90.00
_cell.angle_gamma   90.00
#
_symmetry.space_group_name_H-M   'P 1'
#
loop_
_entity.id
_entity.type
_entity.pdbx_description
1 polymer ?
#
loop_
_entity_poly.entity_id
_entity_poly.type
_entity_poly.pdbx_seq_one_letter_code
_entity_poly.pdbx_strand_id
1 'polypeptide(L)'
;MSRLENKVVSVLRGLKLETAKISVEESGTSLFATIVSNSFGSMDEADRQTLVWNALRESLTEFEVAAVEFVFTVAPGEAERYAEAAS
;
A
#
# COMPACT_ATOMS: atom_id res chain seq x y z
N MET A 1 8.97 -14.38 -5.88
CA MET A 1 7.77 -13.54 -5.69
C MET A 1 6.58 -14.14 -6.39
N SER A 2 5.41 -14.09 -5.76
CA SER A 2 4.20 -14.60 -6.38
C SER A 2 3.71 -13.68 -7.49
N ARG A 3 2.87 -14.22 -8.37
CA ARG A 3 2.23 -13.46 -9.44
C ARG A 3 1.36 -12.34 -8.88
N LEU A 4 0.66 -12.61 -7.78
CA LEU A 4 -0.20 -11.62 -7.14
C LEU A 4 0.60 -10.49 -6.51
N GLU A 5 1.71 -10.80 -5.84
CA GLU A 5 2.62 -9.77 -5.34
C GLU A 5 3.06 -8.83 -6.43
N ASN A 6 3.50 -9.38 -7.57
CA ASN A 6 3.96 -8.58 -8.70
C ASN A 6 2.85 -7.70 -9.26
N LYS A 7 1.64 -8.22 -9.33
CA LYS A 7 0.46 -7.44 -9.77
C LYS A 7 0.17 -6.29 -8.83
N VAL A 8 0.17 -6.55 -7.54
CA VAL A 8 -0.10 -5.51 -6.52
C VAL A 8 0.97 -4.43 -6.58
N VAL A 9 2.23 -4.81 -6.63
CA VAL A 9 3.33 -3.84 -6.75
C VAL A 9 3.16 -2.98 -8.01
N SER A 10 2.82 -3.61 -9.13
CA SER A 10 2.64 -2.90 -10.40
C SER A 10 1.50 -1.88 -10.32
N VAL A 11 0.37 -2.27 -9.72
CA VAL A 11 -0.78 -1.36 -9.54
C VAL A 11 -0.38 -0.17 -8.66
N LEU A 12 0.28 -0.44 -7.55
CA LEU A 12 0.67 0.61 -6.60
C LEU A 12 1.71 1.55 -7.20
N ARG A 13 2.62 1.04 -8.03
CA ARG A 13 3.59 1.88 -8.76
C ARG A 13 2.91 2.77 -9.80
N GLY A 14 1.75 2.37 -10.29
CA GLY A 14 0.97 3.17 -11.21
C GLY A 14 0.31 4.38 -10.58
N LEU A 15 0.23 4.43 -9.25
CA LEU A 15 -0.24 5.61 -8.53
C LEU A 15 0.79 6.74 -8.67
N LYS A 16 0.31 7.94 -8.94
CA LYS A 16 1.20 9.10 -9.11
C LYS A 16 1.52 9.70 -7.74
N LEU A 17 2.35 9.00 -6.99
CA LEU A 17 2.76 9.40 -5.65
C LEU A 17 4.21 9.87 -5.66
N GLU A 18 4.49 10.93 -4.91
CA GLU A 18 5.84 11.48 -4.81
C GLU A 18 6.73 10.60 -3.94
N THR A 19 7.87 10.22 -4.47
CA THR A 19 8.92 9.50 -3.75
C THR A 19 8.38 8.25 -3.05
N ALA A 20 7.54 7.47 -3.76
CA ALA A 20 6.88 6.32 -3.16
C ALA A 20 7.86 5.15 -2.95
N LYS A 21 7.82 4.59 -1.75
CA LYS A 21 8.49 3.32 -1.43
C LYS A 21 7.40 2.31 -1.14
N ILE A 22 7.42 1.22 -1.89
CA ILE A 22 6.39 0.19 -1.83
C ILE A 22 7.03 -1.12 -1.40
N SER A 23 6.46 -1.75 -0.39
CA SER A 23 6.83 -3.10 0.00
C SER A 23 5.59 -3.96 0.13
N VAL A 24 5.70 -5.22 -0.27
CA VAL A 24 4.59 -6.18 -0.20
C VAL A 24 5.12 -7.45 0.46
N GLU A 25 4.37 -7.96 1.43
CA GLU A 25 4.69 -9.20 2.12
C GLU A 25 3.55 -10.19 1.98
N GLU A 26 3.88 -11.46 1.79
CA GLU A 26 2.91 -12.55 1.81
C GLU A 26 2.97 -13.26 3.16
N SER A 27 1.79 -13.60 3.67
CA SER A 27 1.65 -14.45 4.84
C SER A 27 0.51 -15.44 4.58
N GLY A 28 0.86 -16.69 4.31
CA GLY A 28 -0.12 -17.68 3.87
C GLY A 28 -0.72 -17.28 2.53
N THR A 29 -2.03 -17.10 2.48
CA THR A 29 -2.74 -16.66 1.27
C THR A 29 -3.05 -15.17 1.28
N SER A 30 -2.59 -14.44 2.30
CA SER A 30 -2.85 -13.01 2.45
C SER A 30 -1.65 -12.17 2.06
N LEU A 31 -1.93 -10.98 1.53
CA LEU A 31 -0.91 -9.98 1.21
C LEU A 31 -1.07 -8.76 2.10
N PHE A 32 0.07 -8.23 2.52
CA PHE A 32 0.15 -6.97 3.27
C PHE A 32 1.06 -6.04 2.50
N ALA A 33 0.61 -4.82 2.27
CA ALA A 33 1.40 -3.83 1.53
C ALA A 33 1.65 -2.61 2.41
N THR A 34 2.78 -1.95 2.18
CA THR A 34 3.10 -0.68 2.82
C THR A 34 3.56 0.29 1.74
N ILE A 35 2.98 1.49 1.75
CA ILE A 35 3.39 2.57 0.86
C ILE A 35 3.81 3.75 1.72
N VAL A 36 5.04 4.19 1.55
CA VAL A 36 5.54 5.41 2.19
C VAL A 36 5.70 6.46 1.09
N SER A 37 5.03 7.59 1.21
CA SER A 37 5.08 8.64 0.19
C SER A 37 4.88 10.02 0.79
N ASN A 38 5.62 10.99 0.25
CA ASN A 38 5.45 12.40 0.62
C ASN A 38 4.04 12.91 0.32
N SER A 39 3.38 12.35 -0.69
CA SER A 39 2.00 12.75 -1.06
C SER A 39 1.01 12.51 0.08
N PHE A 40 1.27 11.55 0.94
CA PHE A 40 0.36 11.23 2.04
C PHE A 40 0.37 12.26 3.18
N GLY A 41 1.41 13.10 3.23
CA GLY A 41 1.51 14.11 4.28
C GLY A 41 0.37 15.14 4.27
N SER A 42 -0.25 15.38 3.11
CA SER A 42 -1.36 16.32 2.96
C SER A 42 -2.73 15.64 2.86
N MET A 43 -2.78 14.33 3.04
CA MET A 43 -4.01 13.54 2.93
C MET A 43 -4.38 12.93 4.27
N ASP A 44 -5.67 12.90 4.58
CA ASP A 44 -6.11 12.15 5.75
C ASP A 44 -6.14 10.65 5.43
N GLU A 45 -6.29 9.83 6.45
CA GLU A 45 -6.23 8.38 6.32
C GLU A 45 -7.33 7.83 5.40
N ALA A 46 -8.52 8.37 5.49
CA ALA A 46 -9.64 7.93 4.65
C ALA A 46 -9.36 8.16 3.17
N ASP A 47 -8.80 9.32 2.83
CA ASP A 47 -8.47 9.65 1.45
C ASP A 47 -7.34 8.79 0.92
N ARG A 48 -6.33 8.51 1.74
CA ARG A 48 -5.22 7.60 1.37
C ARG A 48 -5.76 6.22 1.02
N GLN A 49 -6.61 5.67 1.88
CA GLN A 49 -7.18 4.34 1.69
C GLN A 49 -8.08 4.29 0.46
N THR A 50 -8.91 5.30 0.26
CA THR A 50 -9.79 5.39 -0.92
C THR A 50 -8.97 5.39 -2.21
N LEU A 51 -7.92 6.18 -2.27
CA LEU A 51 -7.03 6.25 -3.44
C LEU A 51 -6.44 4.90 -3.78
N VAL A 52 -5.88 4.22 -2.80
CA VAL A 52 -5.20 2.94 -2.99
C VAL A 52 -6.18 1.83 -3.37
N TRP A 53 -7.27 1.70 -2.62
CA TRP A 53 -8.24 0.62 -2.87
C TRP A 53 -8.99 0.80 -4.18
N ASN A 54 -9.26 2.03 -4.62
CA ASN A 54 -9.85 2.26 -5.93
C ASN A 54 -8.92 1.76 -7.04
N ALA A 55 -7.62 2.03 -6.94
CA ALA A 55 -6.65 1.56 -7.91
C ALA A 55 -6.58 0.03 -7.95
N LEU A 56 -6.59 -0.60 -6.78
CA LEU A 56 -6.56 -2.06 -6.69
C LEU A 56 -7.82 -2.67 -7.31
N ARG A 57 -8.98 -2.13 -7.00
CA ARG A 57 -10.27 -2.64 -7.53
C ARG A 57 -10.39 -2.48 -9.03
N GLU A 58 -9.81 -1.44 -9.60
CA GLU A 58 -9.83 -1.23 -11.05
C GLU A 58 -8.97 -2.21 -11.81
N SER A 59 -7.90 -2.70 -11.21
CA SER A 59 -6.89 -3.50 -11.89
C SER A 59 -6.87 -4.97 -11.49
N LEU A 60 -7.43 -5.31 -10.34
CA LEU A 60 -7.46 -6.68 -9.83
C LEU A 60 -8.87 -7.26 -9.87
N THR A 61 -8.95 -8.58 -9.95
CA THR A 61 -10.23 -9.28 -9.82
C THR A 61 -10.69 -9.19 -8.36
N GLU A 62 -11.98 -9.44 -8.13
CA GLU A 62 -12.52 -9.47 -6.77
C GLU A 62 -11.79 -10.48 -5.88
N PHE A 63 -11.42 -11.60 -6.47
CA PHE A 63 -10.69 -12.65 -5.77
C PHE A 63 -9.30 -12.16 -5.36
N GLU A 64 -8.63 -11.45 -6.25
CA GLU A 64 -7.30 -10.89 -5.98
C GLU A 64 -7.36 -9.79 -4.95
N VAL A 65 -8.36 -8.90 -5.01
CA VAL A 65 -8.56 -7.83 -4.02
C VAL A 65 -8.79 -8.45 -2.64
N ALA A 66 -9.58 -9.52 -2.56
CA ALA A 66 -9.87 -10.19 -1.30
C ALA A 66 -8.61 -10.77 -0.63
N ALA A 67 -7.59 -11.11 -1.43
CA ALA A 67 -6.32 -11.62 -0.90
C ALA A 67 -5.44 -10.50 -0.30
N VAL A 68 -5.67 -9.24 -0.67
CA VAL A 68 -4.96 -8.11 -0.07
C VAL A 68 -5.63 -7.76 1.25
N GLU A 69 -4.99 -8.14 2.33
CA GLU A 69 -5.53 -8.02 3.68
C GLU A 69 -5.45 -6.58 4.19
N PHE A 70 -4.33 -5.93 3.95
CA PHE A 70 -4.05 -4.62 4.51
C PHE A 70 -3.11 -3.81 3.63
N VAL A 71 -3.34 -2.51 3.55
CA VAL A 71 -2.41 -1.57 2.93
C VAL A 71 -2.15 -0.44 3.92
N PHE A 72 -0.90 -0.33 4.37
CA PHE A 72 -0.47 0.77 5.22
C PHE A 72 -0.05 1.94 4.32
N THR A 73 -0.60 3.11 4.57
CA THR A 73 -0.31 4.33 3.83
C THR A 73 0.31 5.34 4.79
N VAL A 74 1.59 5.63 4.60
CA VAL A 74 2.40 6.33 5.59
C VAL A 74 3.15 7.49 4.95
N ALA A 75 3.13 8.66 5.57
CA ALA A 75 4.02 9.75 5.21
C ALA A 75 5.39 9.52 5.88
N PRO A 76 6.51 10.00 5.29
CA PRO A 76 7.84 9.73 5.85
C PRO A 76 8.02 10.10 7.32
N GLY A 77 7.48 11.23 7.76
CA GLY A 77 7.54 11.62 9.17
C GLY A 77 6.77 10.70 10.10
N GLU A 78 5.67 10.13 9.61
CA GLU A 78 4.89 9.13 10.36
C GLU A 78 5.65 7.81 10.47
N ALA A 79 6.35 7.41 9.42
CA ALA A 79 7.16 6.20 9.43
C ALA A 79 8.24 6.27 10.51
N GLU A 80 8.89 7.40 10.65
CA GLU A 80 9.89 7.62 11.69
C GLU A 80 9.30 7.51 13.10
N ARG A 81 8.10 8.07 13.30
CA ARG A 81 7.40 7.97 14.58
C ARG A 81 7.01 6.55 14.95
N TYR A 82 6.57 5.77 13.96
CA TYR A 82 6.25 4.36 14.18
C TYR A 82 7.50 3.55 14.54
N ALA A 83 8.62 3.84 13.90
CA ALA A 83 9.89 3.18 14.21
C ALA A 83 10.33 3.49 15.63
N GLU A 84 10.21 4.74 16.08
CA GLU A 84 10.54 5.16 17.45
C GLU A 84 9.63 4.49 18.47
N ALA A 85 8.34 4.42 18.19
CA ALA A 85 7.37 3.80 19.08
C ALA A 85 7.59 2.30 19.22
N ALA A 86 8.16 1.65 18.21
CA ALA A 86 8.42 0.21 18.20
C ALA A 86 9.75 -0.18 18.86
N SER A 87 10.61 0.78 19.15
CA SER A 87 11.94 0.50 19.73
C SER A 87 11.97 0.41 21.25
#